data_bacda8bc43c2fad1b3b0947292703f83
#
_entry.id   bacda8bc43c2fad1b3b0947292703f83
#
_cell.length_a   1.000
_cell.length_b   1.000
_cell.length_c   1.000
_cell.angle_alpha   90.00
_cell.angle_beta   90.00
_cell.angle_gamma   90.00
#
_symmetry.space_group_name_H-M   'P 1'
#
loop_
_entity.id
_entity.type
_entity.pdbx_description
1 polymer ?
#
loop_
_entity_poly.entity_id
_entity_poly.type
_entity_poly.pdbx_seq_one_letter_code
_entity_poly.pdbx_strand_id
1 'polypeptide(L)'
;MHKFAVFSGFLGSGKTTTMIALTKYHTTHHGKAAMISNDLGGKGLADNRYAQLSGCNASEITDECICYVNEQLADRLKAYYADGYELVVSDIPGFGVGALDHVYHGLSEKYPGQFDLAPFTVLVEPETVSHLRSREGGDLDYLLNTQLVEADLIVLSKCDLLTSDRVKENLVWLREQYPDAEAIAISALTGQGLEALSQALMTHTASMRRPDIGYGGPVFMESMTRLSEYYLQYHAAVCCNDFDGNAYLRDLATSIRTAIAAAGCEIPHLKLLAWAAEGDYGKADLLGISRDIQLAHAFTAPCTELAVVLNGSAACPYARLDTLVTDAVKEISDRYQLELMIFSKECFGMGEQE
;
A
#
# COMPACT_ATOMS: atom_id res chain seq x y z
N MET A 1 2.45 -16.66 -21.55
CA MET A 1 1.74 -15.37 -21.60
C MET A 1 2.24 -14.57 -20.43
N HIS A 2 2.62 -13.31 -20.62
CA HIS A 2 3.17 -12.49 -19.54
C HIS A 2 2.23 -11.30 -19.33
N LYS A 3 1.74 -11.10 -18.12
CA LYS A 3 0.82 -10.01 -17.77
C LYS A 3 1.46 -9.07 -16.76
N PHE A 4 1.23 -7.78 -16.93
CA PHE A 4 1.52 -6.76 -15.95
C PHE A 4 0.24 -6.12 -15.43
N ALA A 5 0.07 -6.07 -14.12
CA ALA A 5 -1.08 -5.48 -13.45
C ALA A 5 -0.64 -4.40 -12.45
N VAL A 6 -1.27 -3.23 -12.53
CA VAL A 6 -1.11 -2.16 -11.54
C VAL A 6 -2.29 -2.17 -10.58
N PHE A 7 -1.96 -2.10 -9.29
CA PHE A 7 -2.90 -2.01 -8.19
C PHE A 7 -2.91 -0.59 -7.63
N SER A 8 -4.05 0.04 -7.70
CA SER A 8 -4.34 1.31 -7.05
C SER A 8 -5.36 1.11 -5.92
N GLY A 9 -5.73 2.17 -5.28
CA GLY A 9 -6.70 2.20 -4.18
C GLY A 9 -6.14 2.97 -3.00
N PHE A 10 -7.02 3.60 -2.26
CA PHE A 10 -6.63 4.50 -1.19
C PHE A 10 -5.84 3.81 -0.09
N LEU A 11 -5.21 4.59 0.75
CA LEU A 11 -4.44 4.13 1.89
C LEU A 11 -5.30 3.22 2.79
N GLY A 12 -4.77 2.07 3.17
CA GLY A 12 -5.51 1.08 3.97
C GLY A 12 -6.46 0.15 3.19
N SER A 13 -6.63 0.32 1.89
CA SER A 13 -7.49 -0.55 1.06
C SER A 13 -7.00 -2.00 0.94
N GLY A 14 -5.78 -2.31 1.40
CA GLY A 14 -5.23 -3.66 1.40
C GLY A 14 -4.41 -4.04 0.16
N LYS A 15 -3.88 -3.06 -0.60
CA LYS A 15 -3.05 -3.30 -1.80
C LYS A 15 -1.95 -4.32 -1.57
N THR A 16 -1.01 -4.02 -0.69
CA THR A 16 0.15 -4.89 -0.40
C THR A 16 -0.26 -6.29 0.01
N THR A 17 -1.23 -6.40 0.94
CA THR A 17 -1.71 -7.70 1.42
C THR A 17 -2.36 -8.51 0.29
N THR A 18 -3.12 -7.83 -0.58
CA THR A 18 -3.76 -8.47 -1.75
C THR A 18 -2.72 -8.92 -2.77
N MET A 19 -1.74 -8.07 -3.09
CA MET A 19 -0.66 -8.43 -4.03
C MET A 19 0.15 -9.62 -3.53
N ILE A 20 0.49 -9.66 -2.24
CA ILE A 20 1.17 -10.81 -1.62
C ILE A 20 0.32 -12.08 -1.73
N ALA A 21 -0.95 -12.01 -1.32
CA ALA A 21 -1.86 -13.15 -1.36
C ALA A 21 -2.08 -13.65 -2.79
N LEU A 22 -2.27 -12.75 -3.75
CA LEU A 22 -2.43 -13.06 -5.17
C LEU A 22 -1.16 -13.68 -5.76
N THR A 23 0.01 -13.10 -5.51
CA THR A 23 1.30 -13.60 -6.00
C THR A 23 1.56 -15.03 -5.51
N LYS A 24 1.29 -15.29 -4.22
CA LYS A 24 1.39 -16.64 -3.64
C LYS A 24 0.36 -17.60 -4.25
N TYR A 25 -0.90 -17.16 -4.36
CA TYR A 25 -1.96 -17.95 -4.97
C TYR A 25 -1.60 -18.34 -6.41
N HIS A 26 -1.22 -17.34 -7.22
CA HIS A 26 -0.86 -17.55 -8.63
C HIS A 26 0.35 -18.49 -8.77
N THR A 27 1.39 -18.28 -7.95
CA THR A 27 2.58 -19.15 -7.96
C THR A 27 2.27 -20.60 -7.60
N THR A 28 1.30 -20.82 -6.71
CA THR A 28 0.92 -22.17 -6.27
C THR A 28 0.06 -22.91 -7.31
N HIS A 29 -0.81 -22.18 -8.05
CA HIS A 29 -1.86 -22.80 -8.86
C HIS A 29 -1.64 -22.67 -10.37
N HIS A 30 -0.84 -21.74 -10.81
CA HIS A 30 -0.68 -21.40 -12.24
C HIS A 30 0.79 -21.39 -12.65
N GLY A 31 1.50 -20.30 -12.37
CA GLY A 31 2.88 -20.09 -12.79
C GLY A 31 3.59 -19.04 -11.95
N LYS A 32 4.83 -18.71 -12.31
CA LYS A 32 5.60 -17.75 -11.52
C LYS A 32 4.96 -16.37 -11.52
N ALA A 33 4.82 -15.80 -10.32
CA ALA A 33 4.40 -14.42 -10.13
C ALA A 33 5.40 -13.62 -9.28
N ALA A 34 5.54 -12.33 -9.55
CA ALA A 34 6.39 -11.41 -8.83
C ALA A 34 5.67 -10.11 -8.49
N MET A 35 6.21 -9.39 -7.51
CA MET A 35 5.69 -8.11 -7.05
C MET A 35 6.76 -7.03 -7.19
N ILE A 36 6.35 -5.84 -7.61
CA ILE A 36 7.14 -4.62 -7.57
C ILE A 36 6.44 -3.65 -6.61
N SER A 37 7.05 -3.36 -5.47
CA SER A 37 6.55 -2.34 -4.55
C SER A 37 6.99 -0.96 -5.03
N ASN A 38 6.07 0.00 -5.00
CA ASN A 38 6.37 1.38 -5.34
C ASN A 38 5.87 2.34 -4.27
N ASP A 39 6.76 3.15 -3.76
CA ASP A 39 6.46 4.22 -2.81
C ASP A 39 7.49 5.36 -2.98
N LEU A 40 7.17 6.54 -2.43
CA LEU A 40 8.01 7.73 -2.56
C LEU A 40 9.16 7.80 -1.54
N GLY A 41 9.23 6.86 -0.61
CA GLY A 41 10.32 6.79 0.38
C GLY A 41 11.61 6.18 -0.17
N GLY A 42 12.68 6.28 0.60
CA GLY A 42 13.98 5.69 0.29
C GLY A 42 13.98 4.16 0.20
N LYS A 43 15.14 3.57 -0.03
CA LYS A 43 15.30 2.12 -0.20
C LYS A 43 14.93 1.33 1.06
N GLY A 44 14.41 0.12 0.87
CA GLY A 44 14.01 -0.77 1.95
C GLY A 44 12.58 -0.54 2.42
N LEU A 45 11.66 -0.30 1.49
CA LEU A 45 10.24 -0.11 1.77
C LEU A 45 9.66 -1.25 2.61
N ALA A 46 8.83 -0.91 3.60
CA ALA A 46 8.16 -1.88 4.45
C ALA A 46 7.37 -2.91 3.63
N ASP A 47 6.69 -2.49 2.57
CA ASP A 47 5.89 -3.37 1.71
C ASP A 47 6.75 -4.37 0.94
N ASN A 48 7.89 -3.94 0.39
CA ASN A 48 8.83 -4.85 -0.28
C ASN A 48 9.41 -5.86 0.70
N ARG A 49 9.87 -5.40 1.86
CA ARG A 49 10.41 -6.28 2.89
C ARG A 49 9.36 -7.24 3.42
N TYR A 50 8.14 -6.77 3.65
CA TYR A 50 7.02 -7.62 4.06
C TYR A 50 6.70 -8.70 3.02
N ALA A 51 6.70 -8.35 1.73
CA ALA A 51 6.49 -9.33 0.66
C ALA A 51 7.58 -10.41 0.64
N GLN A 52 8.85 -10.02 0.78
CA GLN A 52 9.98 -10.94 0.86
C GLN A 52 9.90 -11.87 2.08
N LEU A 53 9.64 -11.33 3.27
CA LEU A 53 9.45 -12.10 4.49
C LEU A 53 8.26 -13.05 4.40
N SER A 54 7.24 -12.67 3.63
CA SER A 54 6.10 -13.53 3.31
C SER A 54 6.39 -14.60 2.26
N GLY A 55 7.60 -14.67 1.72
CA GLY A 55 8.02 -15.68 0.72
C GLY A 55 7.65 -15.33 -0.72
N CYS A 56 7.32 -14.07 -1.03
CA CYS A 56 7.11 -13.60 -2.40
C CYS A 56 8.44 -13.21 -3.06
N ASN A 57 8.53 -13.39 -4.39
CA ASN A 57 9.56 -12.72 -5.17
C ASN A 57 9.15 -11.26 -5.33
N ALA A 58 9.86 -10.36 -4.66
CA ALA A 58 9.54 -8.96 -4.63
C ALA A 58 10.78 -8.09 -4.86
N SER A 59 10.59 -7.02 -5.60
CA SER A 59 11.57 -5.93 -5.79
C SER A 59 10.88 -4.59 -5.54
N GLU A 60 11.66 -3.51 -5.51
CA GLU A 60 11.14 -2.17 -5.28
C GLU A 60 11.60 -1.19 -6.36
N ILE A 61 10.76 -0.20 -6.61
CA ILE A 61 11.09 1.05 -7.30
C ILE A 61 10.81 2.16 -6.29
N THR A 62 11.84 2.95 -5.98
CA THR A 62 11.84 3.96 -4.90
C THR A 62 12.18 5.33 -5.45
N ASP A 63 12.00 6.34 -4.62
CA ASP A 63 12.31 7.76 -4.88
C ASP A 63 11.31 8.44 -5.83
N GLU A 64 10.68 7.70 -6.73
CA GLU A 64 9.67 8.22 -7.65
C GLU A 64 8.51 7.23 -7.88
N CYS A 65 7.33 7.75 -8.22
CA CYS A 65 6.22 6.92 -8.66
C CYS A 65 6.55 6.26 -10.01
N ILE A 66 6.17 4.98 -10.18
CA ILE A 66 6.28 4.26 -11.47
C ILE A 66 5.59 5.02 -12.61
N CYS A 67 4.70 5.96 -12.30
CA CYS A 67 4.09 6.87 -13.26
C CYS A 67 5.10 7.72 -14.06
N TYR A 68 6.27 8.01 -13.46
CA TYR A 68 7.29 8.88 -14.06
C TYR A 68 8.54 8.13 -14.50
N VAL A 69 8.77 6.92 -14.01
CA VAL A 69 9.97 6.10 -14.29
C VAL A 69 9.66 4.88 -15.17
N ASN A 70 8.90 5.10 -16.23
CA ASN A 70 8.47 4.03 -17.17
C ASN A 70 9.64 3.20 -17.73
N GLU A 71 10.83 3.77 -17.91
CA GLU A 71 12.01 3.05 -18.39
C GLU A 71 12.50 2.03 -17.36
N GLN A 72 12.66 2.47 -16.11
CA GLN A 72 13.05 1.58 -15.01
C GLN A 72 12.03 0.46 -14.80
N LEU A 73 10.74 0.79 -14.88
CA LEU A 73 9.65 -0.21 -14.81
C LEU A 73 9.74 -1.21 -15.97
N ALA A 74 9.92 -0.73 -17.21
CA ALA A 74 10.03 -1.58 -18.39
C ALA A 74 11.22 -2.55 -18.30
N ASP A 75 12.37 -2.09 -17.82
CA ASP A 75 13.55 -2.94 -17.66
C ASP A 75 13.34 -3.99 -16.57
N ARG A 76 12.66 -3.63 -15.48
CA ARG A 76 12.30 -4.57 -14.41
C ARG A 76 11.33 -5.65 -14.93
N LEU A 77 10.31 -5.27 -15.70
CA LEU A 77 9.35 -6.19 -16.31
C LEU A 77 10.04 -7.15 -17.30
N LYS A 78 10.93 -6.65 -18.17
CA LYS A 78 11.70 -7.48 -19.10
C LYS A 78 12.54 -8.51 -18.36
N ALA A 79 13.19 -8.13 -17.27
CA ALA A 79 13.98 -9.04 -16.45
C ALA A 79 13.11 -10.16 -15.85
N TYR A 80 11.96 -9.83 -15.26
CA TYR A 80 11.04 -10.84 -14.75
C TYR A 80 10.52 -11.78 -15.84
N TYR A 81 10.16 -11.26 -17.00
CA TYR A 81 9.66 -12.09 -18.11
C TYR A 81 10.74 -13.01 -18.67
N ALA A 82 11.99 -12.54 -18.75
CA ALA A 82 13.14 -13.38 -19.14
C ALA A 82 13.37 -14.55 -18.17
N ASP A 83 13.07 -14.33 -16.88
CA ASP A 83 13.15 -15.35 -15.83
C ASP A 83 11.89 -16.25 -15.76
N GLY A 84 10.94 -16.06 -16.69
CA GLY A 84 9.74 -16.90 -16.85
C GLY A 84 8.60 -16.56 -15.89
N TYR A 85 8.55 -15.34 -15.37
CA TYR A 85 7.39 -14.88 -14.61
C TYR A 85 6.21 -14.58 -15.54
N GLU A 86 5.03 -15.10 -15.20
CA GLU A 86 3.81 -14.97 -16.01
C GLU A 86 2.96 -13.78 -15.58
N LEU A 87 2.97 -13.47 -14.29
CA LEU A 87 2.27 -12.33 -13.71
C LEU A 87 3.25 -11.48 -12.91
N VAL A 88 3.34 -10.19 -13.25
CA VAL A 88 4.02 -9.20 -12.43
C VAL A 88 2.99 -8.18 -11.97
N VAL A 89 2.90 -7.96 -10.67
CA VAL A 89 2.01 -6.97 -10.08
C VAL A 89 2.82 -5.82 -9.48
N SER A 90 2.33 -4.61 -9.62
CA SER A 90 2.92 -3.43 -8.95
C SER A 90 1.81 -2.58 -8.34
N ASP A 91 2.14 -1.82 -7.32
CA ASP A 91 1.25 -0.80 -6.80
C ASP A 91 1.72 0.61 -7.17
N ILE A 92 0.87 1.56 -6.87
CA ILE A 92 1.20 2.99 -6.83
C ILE A 92 0.92 3.52 -5.42
N PRO A 93 1.53 4.64 -5.02
CA PRO A 93 1.23 5.29 -3.76
C PRO A 93 -0.28 5.44 -3.53
N GLY A 94 -0.73 5.28 -2.29
CA GLY A 94 -2.17 5.15 -1.98
C GLY A 94 -3.03 6.39 -2.24
N PHE A 95 -2.44 7.54 -2.49
CA PHE A 95 -3.09 8.78 -2.93
C PHE A 95 -2.89 9.04 -4.44
N GLY A 96 -2.16 8.15 -5.14
CA GLY A 96 -1.89 8.30 -6.57
C GLY A 96 -3.15 8.19 -7.42
N VAL A 97 -3.27 9.09 -8.38
CA VAL A 97 -4.27 9.12 -9.45
C VAL A 97 -3.58 9.37 -10.79
N GLY A 98 -4.23 9.09 -11.91
CA GLY A 98 -3.63 9.23 -13.23
C GLY A 98 -2.74 8.06 -13.66
N ALA A 99 -2.73 6.95 -12.94
CA ALA A 99 -1.85 5.83 -13.23
C ALA A 99 -2.24 5.08 -14.51
N LEU A 100 -3.51 5.04 -14.87
CA LEU A 100 -3.95 4.47 -16.14
C LEU A 100 -3.29 5.21 -17.32
N ASP A 101 -3.23 6.53 -17.27
CA ASP A 101 -2.57 7.33 -18.30
C ASP A 101 -1.04 7.27 -18.20
N HIS A 102 -0.48 7.56 -17.03
CA HIS A 102 0.97 7.70 -16.87
C HIS A 102 1.73 6.37 -16.91
N VAL A 103 1.16 5.28 -16.42
CA VAL A 103 1.81 3.96 -16.43
C VAL A 103 1.41 3.17 -17.66
N TYR A 104 0.11 2.96 -17.89
CA TYR A 104 -0.34 2.06 -18.96
C TYR A 104 -0.16 2.68 -20.33
N HIS A 105 -0.64 3.90 -20.55
CA HIS A 105 -0.38 4.60 -21.80
C HIS A 105 1.12 4.90 -21.96
N GLY A 106 1.82 5.31 -20.90
CA GLY A 106 3.26 5.53 -20.93
C GLY A 106 4.06 4.30 -21.41
N LEU A 107 3.73 3.11 -20.91
CA LEU A 107 4.35 1.85 -21.36
C LEU A 107 3.95 1.52 -22.81
N SER A 108 2.67 1.65 -23.16
CA SER A 108 2.19 1.32 -24.50
C SER A 108 2.77 2.22 -25.59
N GLU A 109 2.94 3.51 -25.31
CA GLU A 109 3.48 4.50 -26.24
C GLU A 109 5.00 4.35 -26.42
N LYS A 110 5.74 4.15 -25.31
CA LYS A 110 7.21 3.98 -25.35
C LYS A 110 7.65 2.60 -25.82
N TYR A 111 6.85 1.56 -25.55
CA TYR A 111 7.20 0.16 -25.82
C TYR A 111 6.05 -0.59 -26.50
N PRO A 112 5.62 -0.17 -27.71
CA PRO A 112 4.43 -0.70 -28.36
C PRO A 112 4.51 -2.21 -28.54
N GLY A 113 3.49 -2.91 -28.02
CA GLY A 113 3.33 -4.37 -28.14
C GLY A 113 4.30 -5.21 -27.31
N GLN A 114 5.14 -4.61 -26.44
CA GLN A 114 6.10 -5.36 -25.62
C GLN A 114 5.49 -5.86 -24.31
N PHE A 115 4.44 -5.21 -23.81
CA PHE A 115 3.80 -5.56 -22.55
C PHE A 115 2.31 -5.85 -22.74
N ASP A 116 1.83 -6.93 -22.18
CA ASP A 116 0.40 -7.27 -22.10
C ASP A 116 -0.15 -6.76 -20.77
N LEU A 117 -0.91 -5.67 -20.82
CA LEU A 117 -1.42 -4.96 -19.67
C LEU A 117 -2.73 -5.58 -19.20
N ALA A 118 -2.75 -6.09 -17.99
CA ALA A 118 -3.96 -6.56 -17.31
C ALA A 118 -4.88 -5.38 -16.95
N PRO A 119 -6.17 -5.62 -16.61
CA PRO A 119 -7.06 -4.56 -16.17
C PRO A 119 -6.46 -3.70 -15.06
N PHE A 120 -6.56 -2.37 -15.19
CA PHE A 120 -6.16 -1.45 -14.13
C PHE A 120 -7.05 -1.69 -12.91
N THR A 121 -6.43 -2.15 -11.83
CA THR A 121 -7.14 -2.70 -10.68
C THR A 121 -7.13 -1.73 -9.51
N VAL A 122 -8.32 -1.35 -9.02
CA VAL A 122 -8.46 -0.44 -7.88
C VAL A 122 -9.13 -1.15 -6.71
N LEU A 123 -8.44 -1.19 -5.57
CA LEU A 123 -8.98 -1.75 -4.34
C LEU A 123 -9.77 -0.71 -3.57
N VAL A 124 -10.93 -1.12 -3.07
CA VAL A 124 -11.75 -0.34 -2.15
C VAL A 124 -12.19 -1.21 -0.97
N GLU A 125 -12.08 -0.68 0.25
CA GLU A 125 -12.54 -1.39 1.44
C GLU A 125 -14.00 -1.05 1.79
N PRO A 126 -14.70 -1.89 2.58
CA PRO A 126 -16.11 -1.70 2.91
C PRO A 126 -16.45 -0.36 3.56
N GLU A 127 -15.54 0.16 4.39
CA GLU A 127 -15.74 1.44 5.08
C GLU A 127 -15.71 2.61 4.09
N THR A 128 -14.76 2.60 3.15
CA THR A 128 -14.71 3.59 2.07
C THR A 128 -15.97 3.54 1.20
N VAL A 129 -16.48 2.34 0.87
CA VAL A 129 -17.75 2.21 0.15
C VAL A 129 -18.90 2.80 0.96
N SER A 130 -18.94 2.55 2.27
CA SER A 130 -19.97 3.11 3.16
C SER A 130 -19.90 4.63 3.22
N HIS A 131 -18.70 5.19 3.32
CA HIS A 131 -18.45 6.63 3.30
C HIS A 131 -18.95 7.27 1.99
N LEU A 132 -18.53 6.75 0.83
CA LEU A 132 -18.97 7.27 -0.47
C LEU A 132 -20.49 7.16 -0.68
N ARG A 133 -21.14 6.12 -0.12
CA ARG A 133 -22.61 5.96 -0.17
C ARG A 133 -23.34 6.96 0.71
N SER A 134 -22.76 7.39 1.83
CA SER A 134 -23.41 8.36 2.74
C SER A 134 -23.56 9.75 2.11
N ARG A 135 -22.69 10.09 1.16
CA ARG A 135 -22.61 11.42 0.52
C ARG A 135 -22.41 12.56 1.51
N GLU A 136 -21.82 12.25 2.67
CA GLU A 136 -21.54 13.28 3.69
C GLU A 136 -20.47 14.26 3.23
N GLY A 137 -19.69 13.89 2.21
CA GLY A 137 -18.58 14.67 1.69
C GLY A 137 -17.35 14.60 2.61
N GLY A 138 -16.18 14.71 2.01
CA GLY A 138 -14.93 14.72 2.74
C GLY A 138 -13.80 15.26 1.88
N ASP A 139 -12.75 15.75 2.54
CA ASP A 139 -11.59 16.35 1.88
C ASP A 139 -10.87 15.39 0.92
N LEU A 140 -11.02 14.09 1.14
CA LEU A 140 -10.38 13.04 0.32
C LEU A 140 -11.32 12.41 -0.72
N ASP A 141 -12.59 12.81 -0.76
CA ASP A 141 -13.58 12.23 -1.69
C ASP A 141 -13.17 12.37 -3.15
N TYR A 142 -12.50 13.45 -3.49
CA TYR A 142 -11.94 13.62 -4.83
C TYR A 142 -10.98 12.49 -5.18
N LEU A 143 -10.00 12.20 -4.33
CA LEU A 143 -9.02 11.14 -4.58
C LEU A 143 -9.67 9.76 -4.63
N LEU A 144 -10.58 9.48 -3.68
CA LEU A 144 -11.32 8.22 -3.61
C LEU A 144 -12.15 7.96 -4.88
N ASN A 145 -12.94 8.94 -5.31
CA ASN A 145 -13.77 8.82 -6.51
C ASN A 145 -12.92 8.74 -7.78
N THR A 146 -11.87 9.55 -7.88
CA THR A 146 -10.99 9.60 -9.05
C THR A 146 -10.32 8.25 -9.29
N GLN A 147 -9.79 7.62 -8.23
CA GLN A 147 -9.19 6.29 -8.35
C GLN A 147 -10.20 5.26 -8.88
N LEU A 148 -11.45 5.26 -8.37
CA LEU A 148 -12.49 4.33 -8.81
C LEU A 148 -12.96 4.60 -10.25
N VAL A 149 -12.96 5.87 -10.70
CA VAL A 149 -13.28 6.24 -12.08
C VAL A 149 -12.23 5.73 -13.07
N GLU A 150 -10.96 5.65 -12.68
CA GLU A 150 -9.89 5.10 -13.52
C GLU A 150 -9.95 3.58 -13.67
N ALA A 151 -10.61 2.86 -12.75
CA ALA A 151 -10.56 1.40 -12.70
C ALA A 151 -11.14 0.72 -13.94
N ASP A 152 -10.49 -0.33 -14.40
CA ASP A 152 -11.07 -1.37 -15.26
C ASP A 152 -11.69 -2.48 -14.40
N LEU A 153 -11.08 -2.74 -13.23
CA LEU A 153 -11.49 -3.73 -12.26
C LEU A 153 -11.48 -3.13 -10.85
N ILE A 154 -12.66 -3.02 -10.25
CA ILE A 154 -12.80 -2.63 -8.83
C ILE A 154 -12.81 -3.89 -7.97
N VAL A 155 -11.95 -3.92 -6.98
CA VAL A 155 -11.83 -5.02 -6.04
C VAL A 155 -12.32 -4.58 -4.66
N LEU A 156 -13.51 -5.03 -4.25
CA LEU A 156 -13.98 -4.89 -2.88
C LEU A 156 -13.15 -5.81 -1.99
N SER A 157 -12.18 -5.24 -1.32
CA SER A 157 -11.27 -5.94 -0.42
C SER A 157 -11.90 -6.22 0.94
N LYS A 158 -11.26 -7.06 1.78
CA LYS A 158 -11.68 -7.34 3.16
C LYS A 158 -13.14 -7.81 3.26
N CYS A 159 -13.63 -8.56 2.27
CA CYS A 159 -15.02 -9.02 2.25
C CYS A 159 -15.35 -9.97 3.40
N ASP A 160 -14.36 -10.55 4.07
CA ASP A 160 -14.49 -11.33 5.31
C ASP A 160 -15.06 -10.53 6.49
N LEU A 161 -14.99 -9.20 6.46
CA LEU A 161 -15.59 -8.30 7.45
C LEU A 161 -17.09 -8.07 7.22
N LEU A 162 -17.65 -8.60 6.13
CA LEU A 162 -19.02 -8.36 5.71
C LEU A 162 -19.83 -9.67 5.68
N THR A 163 -21.15 -9.55 5.88
CA THR A 163 -22.07 -10.62 5.52
C THR A 163 -22.16 -10.76 3.99
N SER A 164 -22.53 -11.96 3.51
CA SER A 164 -22.69 -12.22 2.08
C SER A 164 -23.66 -11.24 1.38
N ASP A 165 -24.71 -10.82 2.08
CA ASP A 165 -25.69 -9.87 1.51
C ASP A 165 -25.10 -8.47 1.42
N ARG A 166 -24.32 -8.02 2.40
CA ARG A 166 -23.59 -6.75 2.32
C ARG A 166 -22.53 -6.74 1.22
N VAL A 167 -21.86 -7.83 0.99
CA VAL A 167 -20.94 -7.98 -0.15
C VAL A 167 -21.70 -7.76 -1.47
N LYS A 168 -22.86 -8.43 -1.66
CA LYS A 168 -23.68 -8.27 -2.86
C LYS A 168 -24.16 -6.82 -3.05
N GLU A 169 -24.70 -6.22 -1.98
CA GLU A 169 -25.16 -4.82 -2.01
C GLU A 169 -24.04 -3.85 -2.41
N ASN A 170 -22.84 -4.02 -1.87
CA ASN A 170 -21.70 -3.18 -2.22
C ASN A 170 -21.25 -3.38 -3.67
N LEU A 171 -21.21 -4.63 -4.15
CA LEU A 171 -20.88 -4.91 -5.56
C LEU A 171 -21.90 -4.32 -6.53
N VAL A 172 -23.21 -4.39 -6.22
CA VAL A 172 -24.26 -3.77 -7.03
C VAL A 172 -24.04 -2.25 -7.08
N TRP A 173 -23.86 -1.63 -5.92
CA TRP A 173 -23.63 -0.19 -5.84
C TRP A 173 -22.38 0.24 -6.63
N LEU A 174 -21.26 -0.47 -6.49
CA LEU A 174 -20.03 -0.17 -7.22
C LEU A 174 -20.23 -0.22 -8.74
N ARG A 175 -20.93 -1.25 -9.24
CA ARG A 175 -21.24 -1.37 -10.68
C ARG A 175 -22.19 -0.29 -11.20
N GLU A 176 -23.12 0.17 -10.36
CA GLU A 176 -24.03 1.27 -10.72
C GLU A 176 -23.33 2.63 -10.74
N GLN A 177 -22.39 2.87 -9.79
CA GLN A 177 -21.64 4.13 -9.73
C GLN A 177 -20.49 4.20 -10.74
N TYR A 178 -19.85 3.07 -11.03
CA TYR A 178 -18.67 2.97 -11.91
C TYR A 178 -18.93 1.95 -13.04
N PRO A 179 -19.83 2.24 -13.97
CA PRO A 179 -20.31 1.27 -14.97
C PRO A 179 -19.24 0.83 -15.99
N ASP A 180 -18.14 1.56 -16.10
CA ASP A 180 -17.00 1.24 -16.96
C ASP A 180 -16.06 0.20 -16.35
N ALA A 181 -16.24 -0.15 -15.07
CA ALA A 181 -15.41 -1.10 -14.34
C ALA A 181 -16.20 -2.37 -14.00
N GLU A 182 -15.54 -3.53 -14.12
CA GLU A 182 -16.02 -4.74 -13.46
C GLU A 182 -15.80 -4.64 -11.94
N ALA A 183 -16.63 -5.34 -11.14
CA ALA A 183 -16.47 -5.36 -9.70
C ALA A 183 -16.52 -6.77 -9.14
N ILE A 184 -15.50 -7.14 -8.36
CA ILE A 184 -15.38 -8.42 -7.65
C ILE A 184 -15.09 -8.18 -6.16
N ALA A 185 -15.34 -9.19 -5.33
CA ALA A 185 -15.03 -9.13 -3.90
C ALA A 185 -13.96 -10.16 -3.53
N ILE A 186 -13.01 -9.77 -2.69
CA ILE A 186 -11.97 -10.66 -2.19
C ILE A 186 -11.73 -10.50 -0.69
N SER A 187 -11.16 -11.53 -0.09
CA SER A 187 -10.42 -11.45 1.17
C SER A 187 -9.02 -12.02 0.97
N ALA A 188 -8.01 -11.16 1.07
CA ALA A 188 -6.62 -11.59 1.04
C ALA A 188 -6.25 -12.47 2.25
N LEU A 189 -6.96 -12.29 3.37
CA LEU A 189 -6.74 -13.05 4.61
C LEU A 189 -7.24 -14.49 4.50
N THR A 190 -8.44 -14.70 3.95
CA THR A 190 -9.06 -16.02 3.83
C THR A 190 -8.80 -16.72 2.50
N GLY A 191 -8.30 -15.99 1.50
CA GLY A 191 -8.11 -16.47 0.14
C GLY A 191 -9.37 -16.39 -0.73
N GLN A 192 -10.52 -15.99 -0.17
CA GLN A 192 -11.77 -15.86 -0.92
C GLN A 192 -11.61 -14.91 -2.10
N GLY A 193 -12.04 -15.30 -3.29
CA GLY A 193 -12.04 -14.49 -4.50
C GLY A 193 -10.67 -14.33 -5.19
N LEU A 194 -9.57 -14.86 -4.65
CA LEU A 194 -8.24 -14.76 -5.28
C LEU A 194 -8.16 -15.48 -6.63
N GLU A 195 -8.90 -16.60 -6.78
CA GLU A 195 -9.01 -17.29 -8.07
C GLU A 195 -9.64 -16.40 -9.14
N ALA A 196 -10.78 -15.79 -8.81
CA ALA A 196 -11.48 -14.88 -9.73
C ALA A 196 -10.61 -13.66 -10.09
N LEU A 197 -9.88 -13.09 -9.11
CA LEU A 197 -8.94 -12.00 -9.36
C LEU A 197 -7.80 -12.44 -10.27
N SER A 198 -7.15 -13.57 -9.98
CA SER A 198 -6.07 -14.12 -10.81
C SER A 198 -6.55 -14.38 -12.24
N GLN A 199 -7.74 -14.98 -12.41
CA GLN A 199 -8.33 -15.25 -13.71
C GLN A 199 -8.64 -13.96 -14.47
N ALA A 200 -9.24 -12.95 -13.85
CA ALA A 200 -9.54 -11.67 -14.48
C ALA A 200 -8.26 -10.99 -14.99
N LEU A 201 -7.19 -10.95 -14.18
CA LEU A 201 -5.92 -10.37 -14.60
C LEU A 201 -5.25 -11.11 -15.76
N MET A 202 -5.36 -12.43 -15.81
CA MET A 202 -4.73 -13.24 -16.86
C MET A 202 -5.52 -13.27 -18.17
N THR A 203 -6.85 -13.14 -18.11
CA THR A 203 -7.71 -13.30 -19.30
C THR A 203 -8.20 -11.98 -19.90
N HIS A 204 -8.33 -10.92 -19.10
CA HIS A 204 -8.75 -9.61 -19.58
C HIS A 204 -7.55 -8.71 -19.86
N THR A 205 -7.78 -7.65 -20.62
CA THR A 205 -6.79 -6.64 -20.99
C THR A 205 -7.30 -5.27 -20.56
N ALA A 206 -6.39 -4.36 -20.23
CA ALA A 206 -6.72 -2.99 -19.89
C ALA A 206 -7.53 -2.31 -21.00
N SER A 207 -8.56 -1.54 -20.61
CA SER A 207 -9.44 -0.84 -21.56
C SER A 207 -8.72 0.29 -22.31
N MET A 208 -7.62 0.79 -21.76
CA MET A 208 -6.85 1.92 -22.29
C MET A 208 -7.69 3.21 -22.49
N ARG A 209 -8.76 3.37 -21.72
CA ARG A 209 -9.59 4.59 -21.73
C ARG A 209 -8.85 5.75 -21.06
N ARG A 210 -9.28 6.96 -21.31
CA ARG A 210 -8.70 8.18 -20.72
C ARG A 210 -9.82 9.00 -20.06
N PRO A 211 -10.25 8.63 -18.85
CA PRO A 211 -11.25 9.41 -18.15
C PRO A 211 -10.68 10.80 -17.81
N ASP A 212 -11.54 11.82 -17.91
CA ASP A 212 -11.18 13.15 -17.40
C ASP A 212 -11.29 13.15 -15.87
N ILE A 213 -10.15 13.15 -15.22
CA ILE A 213 -10.03 13.07 -13.75
C ILE A 213 -9.57 14.40 -13.14
N GLY A 214 -9.40 15.45 -13.94
CA GLY A 214 -8.91 16.75 -13.43
C GLY A 214 -7.50 16.73 -12.89
N TYR A 215 -6.63 15.81 -13.37
CA TYR A 215 -5.25 15.65 -12.92
C TYR A 215 -4.46 16.97 -13.04
N GLY A 216 -3.72 17.33 -11.97
CA GLY A 216 -2.98 18.59 -11.90
C GLY A 216 -3.85 19.84 -11.70
N GLY A 217 -5.19 19.68 -11.63
CA GLY A 217 -6.10 20.77 -11.35
C GLY A 217 -6.08 21.26 -9.89
N PRO A 218 -6.76 22.39 -9.59
CA PRO A 218 -6.71 22.99 -8.25
C PRO A 218 -7.14 22.04 -7.12
N VAL A 219 -8.18 21.24 -7.33
CA VAL A 219 -8.70 20.30 -6.32
C VAL A 219 -7.68 19.17 -6.04
N PHE A 220 -7.03 18.68 -7.10
CA PHE A 220 -5.96 17.69 -6.95
C PHE A 220 -4.80 18.27 -6.13
N MET A 221 -4.30 19.45 -6.51
CA MET A 221 -3.20 20.12 -5.81
C MET A 221 -3.53 20.41 -4.34
N GLU A 222 -4.73 20.90 -4.05
CA GLU A 222 -5.17 21.14 -2.69
C GLU A 222 -5.19 19.86 -1.85
N SER A 223 -5.69 18.75 -2.40
CA SER A 223 -5.71 17.46 -1.71
C SER A 223 -4.31 16.93 -1.41
N MET A 224 -3.37 17.13 -2.33
CA MET A 224 -1.98 16.69 -2.16
C MET A 224 -1.23 17.51 -1.11
N THR A 225 -1.43 18.84 -1.04
CA THR A 225 -0.73 19.71 -0.07
C THR A 225 -1.08 19.41 1.40
N ARG A 226 -2.14 18.64 1.65
CA ARG A 226 -2.52 18.24 3.02
C ARG A 226 -1.74 17.04 3.56
N LEU A 227 -1.01 16.33 2.68
CA LEU A 227 -0.31 15.10 3.03
C LEU A 227 1.19 15.34 3.19
N SER A 228 1.75 14.69 4.18
CA SER A 228 3.20 14.53 4.35
C SER A 228 3.57 13.07 4.36
N GLU A 229 4.66 12.74 3.70
CA GLU A 229 5.26 11.41 3.69
C GLU A 229 6.31 11.29 4.78
N TYR A 230 6.37 10.13 5.39
CA TYR A 230 7.33 9.79 6.43
C TYR A 230 8.00 8.45 6.13
N TYR A 231 9.31 8.44 6.27
CA TYR A 231 10.12 7.24 6.19
C TYR A 231 11.17 7.24 7.31
N LEU A 232 11.28 6.14 8.04
CA LEU A 232 12.30 5.94 9.06
C LEU A 232 12.74 4.48 9.07
N GLN A 233 14.06 4.26 9.01
CA GLN A 233 14.66 2.95 9.20
C GLN A 233 15.68 3.01 10.33
N TYR A 234 15.54 2.10 11.28
CA TYR A 234 16.46 1.99 12.42
C TYR A 234 16.63 0.55 12.90
N HIS A 235 17.69 0.33 13.61
CA HIS A 235 17.93 -0.88 14.39
C HIS A 235 17.74 -0.56 15.88
N ALA A 236 17.12 -1.47 16.61
CA ALA A 236 16.88 -1.38 18.04
C ALA A 236 17.36 -2.68 18.69
N ALA A 237 18.22 -2.58 19.71
CA ALA A 237 18.78 -3.74 20.40
C ALA A 237 18.82 -3.53 21.91
N VAL A 238 18.69 -4.61 22.68
CA VAL A 238 18.86 -4.60 24.14
C VAL A 238 20.27 -5.00 24.52
N CYS A 239 20.74 -4.47 25.65
CA CYS A 239 22.05 -4.83 26.17
C CYS A 239 22.07 -6.19 26.91
N CYS A 240 20.96 -6.63 27.50
CA CYS A 240 21.04 -7.74 28.50
C CYS A 240 19.89 -8.76 28.47
N ASN A 241 18.65 -8.39 28.16
CA ASN A 241 17.49 -9.28 28.22
C ASN A 241 16.69 -9.22 26.95
N ASP A 242 16.01 -10.31 26.60
CA ASP A 242 15.02 -10.31 25.55
C ASP A 242 13.78 -9.46 25.92
N PHE A 243 13.04 -9.03 24.91
CA PHE A 243 11.80 -8.26 25.06
C PHE A 243 10.68 -8.79 24.13
N ASP A 244 9.44 -8.45 24.47
CA ASP A 244 8.28 -8.75 23.63
C ASP A 244 8.19 -7.75 22.45
N GLY A 245 8.61 -8.21 21.26
CA GLY A 245 8.56 -7.42 20.04
C GLY A 245 7.12 -7.03 19.64
N ASN A 246 6.12 -7.86 19.98
CA ASN A 246 4.71 -7.55 19.73
C ASN A 246 4.19 -6.42 20.63
N ALA A 247 4.58 -6.44 21.90
CA ALA A 247 4.26 -5.36 22.83
C ALA A 247 4.95 -4.07 22.40
N TYR A 248 6.23 -4.12 22.03
CA TYR A 248 6.98 -2.97 21.52
C TYR A 248 6.27 -2.32 20.31
N LEU A 249 5.87 -3.11 19.30
CA LEU A 249 5.17 -2.60 18.11
C LEU A 249 3.82 -1.97 18.46
N ARG A 250 3.04 -2.58 19.36
CA ARG A 250 1.74 -2.02 19.80
C ARG A 250 1.92 -0.70 20.55
N ASP A 251 2.89 -0.65 21.47
CA ASP A 251 3.18 0.54 22.27
C ASP A 251 3.66 1.69 21.37
N LEU A 252 4.58 1.39 20.44
CA LEU A 252 5.08 2.36 19.48
C LEU A 252 3.96 2.90 18.58
N ALA A 253 3.17 2.02 17.98
CA ALA A 253 2.03 2.40 17.16
C ALA A 253 1.01 3.23 17.96
N THR A 254 0.76 2.87 19.23
CA THR A 254 -0.15 3.60 20.11
C THR A 254 0.40 4.99 20.46
N SER A 255 1.69 5.10 20.77
CA SER A 255 2.34 6.38 21.08
C SER A 255 2.29 7.33 19.88
N ILE A 256 2.68 6.84 18.69
CA ILE A 256 2.62 7.64 17.43
C ILE A 256 1.19 8.11 17.16
N ARG A 257 0.21 7.21 17.21
CA ARG A 257 -1.21 7.57 16.98
C ARG A 257 -1.68 8.63 17.96
N THR A 258 -1.38 8.46 19.24
CA THR A 258 -1.79 9.37 20.30
C THR A 258 -1.17 10.75 20.11
N ALA A 259 0.12 10.81 19.77
CA ALA A 259 0.83 12.06 19.53
C ALA A 259 0.25 12.82 18.33
N ILE A 260 0.01 12.13 17.21
CA ILE A 260 -0.57 12.73 16.00
C ILE A 260 -2.01 13.21 16.25
N ALA A 261 -2.84 12.42 16.95
CA ALA A 261 -4.20 12.80 17.32
C ALA A 261 -4.22 14.01 18.23
N ALA A 262 -3.36 14.05 19.26
CA ALA A 262 -3.24 15.19 20.18
C ALA A 262 -2.78 16.47 19.47
N ALA A 263 -2.08 16.33 18.35
CA ALA A 263 -1.68 17.43 17.49
C ALA A 263 -2.83 17.94 16.58
N GLY A 264 -3.99 17.31 16.58
CA GLY A 264 -5.11 17.63 15.69
C GLY A 264 -4.84 17.23 14.23
N CYS A 265 -3.94 16.28 14.02
CA CYS A 265 -3.57 15.73 12.71
C CYS A 265 -4.28 14.38 12.49
N GLU A 266 -4.32 13.93 11.23
CA GLU A 266 -4.92 12.64 10.85
C GLU A 266 -3.86 11.68 10.30
N ILE A 267 -4.14 10.39 10.43
CA ILE A 267 -3.28 9.32 9.89
C ILE A 267 -4.06 8.60 8.80
N PRO A 268 -3.90 8.93 7.53
CA PRO A 268 -4.41 8.10 6.46
C PRO A 268 -3.81 6.68 6.51
N HIS A 269 -2.49 6.56 6.63
CA HIS A 269 -1.84 5.27 6.79
C HIS A 269 -0.35 5.42 7.17
N LEU A 270 0.04 4.85 8.29
CA LEU A 270 1.44 4.60 8.64
C LEU A 270 1.66 3.10 8.86
N LYS A 271 2.74 2.57 8.33
CA LYS A 271 3.12 1.15 8.38
C LYS A 271 4.32 0.99 9.29
N LEU A 272 4.26 0.04 10.22
CA LEU A 272 5.40 -0.42 10.99
C LEU A 272 5.69 -1.87 10.65
N LEU A 273 6.88 -2.15 10.17
CA LEU A 273 7.41 -3.50 9.98
C LEU A 273 8.68 -3.63 10.79
N ALA A 274 8.76 -4.68 11.60
CA ALA A 274 9.98 -5.02 12.34
C ALA A 274 10.32 -6.48 12.13
N TRP A 275 11.61 -6.81 12.04
CA TRP A 275 12.07 -8.20 11.90
C TRP A 275 13.34 -8.43 12.70
N ALA A 276 13.47 -9.65 13.24
CA ALA A 276 14.64 -10.16 13.91
C ALA A 276 15.63 -10.80 12.93
N ALA A 277 16.86 -11.02 13.36
CA ALA A 277 17.93 -11.61 12.54
C ALA A 277 17.56 -12.99 11.95
N GLU A 278 16.76 -13.79 12.66
CA GLU A 278 16.33 -15.13 12.24
C GLU A 278 15.15 -15.14 11.25
N GLY A 279 14.66 -13.96 10.82
CA GLY A 279 13.58 -13.81 9.86
C GLY A 279 12.18 -13.85 10.48
N ASP A 280 12.04 -13.96 11.81
CA ASP A 280 10.77 -13.72 12.50
C ASP A 280 10.43 -12.22 12.44
N TYR A 281 9.14 -11.88 12.28
CA TYR A 281 8.75 -10.48 12.06
C TYR A 281 7.38 -10.14 12.65
N GLY A 282 7.19 -8.85 12.90
CA GLY A 282 5.92 -8.28 13.28
C GLY A 282 5.54 -7.11 12.36
N LYS A 283 4.25 -6.95 12.06
CA LYS A 283 3.72 -5.86 11.24
C LYS A 283 2.51 -5.24 11.89
N ALA A 284 2.53 -3.92 12.04
CA ALA A 284 1.40 -3.12 12.47
C ALA A 284 1.06 -2.06 11.41
N ASP A 285 -0.22 -1.82 11.21
CA ASP A 285 -0.72 -0.75 10.35
C ASP A 285 -1.54 0.23 11.19
N LEU A 286 -1.22 1.52 11.10
CA LEU A 286 -2.00 2.60 11.69
C LEU A 286 -2.93 3.15 10.61
N LEU A 287 -4.22 2.87 10.75
CA LEU A 287 -5.28 3.26 9.82
C LEU A 287 -6.25 4.19 10.54
N GLY A 288 -6.06 5.50 10.38
CA GLY A 288 -6.84 6.49 11.12
C GLY A 288 -6.47 6.56 12.61
N ILE A 289 -7.03 7.55 13.28
CA ILE A 289 -6.80 7.80 14.72
C ILE A 289 -7.75 7.03 15.63
N SER A 290 -8.87 6.55 15.10
CA SER A 290 -9.95 5.88 15.85
C SER A 290 -9.94 4.35 15.78
N ARG A 291 -9.20 3.75 14.85
CA ARG A 291 -9.14 2.30 14.69
C ARG A 291 -8.17 1.67 15.70
N ASP A 292 -8.54 0.51 16.22
CA ASP A 292 -7.66 -0.26 17.09
C ASP A 292 -6.41 -0.73 16.33
N ILE A 293 -5.27 -0.68 17.03
CA ILE A 293 -4.00 -1.16 16.47
C ILE A 293 -4.00 -2.70 16.54
N GLN A 294 -3.99 -3.30 15.36
CA GLN A 294 -3.88 -4.73 15.21
C GLN A 294 -2.55 -5.08 14.54
N LEU A 295 -1.91 -6.15 15.01
CA LEU A 295 -0.76 -6.71 14.31
C LEU A 295 -1.27 -7.55 13.14
N ALA A 296 -0.93 -7.12 11.93
CA ALA A 296 -1.21 -7.91 10.72
C ALA A 296 -0.35 -9.19 10.68
N HIS A 297 0.81 -9.16 11.33
CA HIS A 297 1.66 -10.32 11.64
C HIS A 297 2.31 -10.11 13.01
N ALA A 298 2.50 -11.17 13.77
CA ALA A 298 3.05 -11.13 15.11
C ALA A 298 4.32 -11.98 15.20
N PHE A 299 5.30 -11.50 15.97
CA PHE A 299 6.46 -12.29 16.35
C PHE A 299 6.05 -13.56 17.08
N THR A 300 6.75 -14.63 16.81
CA THR A 300 6.53 -15.95 17.45
C THR A 300 7.43 -16.18 18.65
N ALA A 301 8.51 -15.40 18.79
CA ALA A 301 9.48 -15.48 19.89
C ALA A 301 9.85 -14.09 20.42
N PRO A 302 10.36 -13.98 21.67
CA PRO A 302 10.97 -12.77 22.18
C PRO A 302 12.16 -12.33 21.34
N CYS A 303 12.46 -11.03 21.33
CA CYS A 303 13.47 -10.41 20.50
C CYS A 303 14.62 -9.86 21.36
N THR A 304 15.85 -9.95 20.86
CA THR A 304 17.01 -9.25 21.42
C THR A 304 17.38 -8.03 20.59
N GLU A 305 17.01 -8.03 19.32
CA GLU A 305 17.23 -6.95 18.37
C GLU A 305 16.16 -6.95 17.29
N LEU A 306 15.89 -5.79 16.72
CA LEU A 306 14.95 -5.59 15.62
C LEU A 306 15.51 -4.59 14.61
N ALA A 307 15.44 -4.93 13.34
CA ALA A 307 15.43 -3.91 12.29
C ALA A 307 13.99 -3.44 12.10
N VAL A 308 13.77 -2.13 12.06
CA VAL A 308 12.43 -1.53 12.00
C VAL A 308 12.37 -0.56 10.82
N VAL A 309 11.29 -0.65 10.05
CA VAL A 309 10.90 0.33 9.04
C VAL A 309 9.53 0.88 9.39
N LEU A 310 9.44 2.20 9.42
CA LEU A 310 8.20 2.95 9.52
C LEU A 310 8.08 3.81 8.27
N ASN A 311 6.99 3.66 7.51
CA ASN A 311 6.73 4.53 6.37
C ASN A 311 5.23 4.73 6.12
N GLY A 312 4.88 5.83 5.47
CA GLY A 312 3.51 6.15 5.07
C GLY A 312 3.19 7.63 5.18
N SER A 313 1.90 7.95 5.11
CA SER A 313 1.40 9.30 4.99
C SER A 313 0.59 9.74 6.20
N ALA A 314 0.73 11.02 6.56
CA ALA A 314 -0.12 11.68 7.55
C ALA A 314 -0.60 13.05 7.04
N ALA A 315 -1.83 13.43 7.37
CA ALA A 315 -2.33 14.79 7.18
C ALA A 315 -1.86 15.67 8.35
N CYS A 316 -0.58 16.04 8.30
CA CYS A 316 0.14 16.77 9.33
C CYS A 316 1.31 17.54 8.65
N PRO A 317 1.62 18.77 9.05
CA PRO A 317 2.82 19.45 8.54
C PRO A 317 4.07 18.61 8.79
N TYR A 318 4.91 18.44 7.77
CA TYR A 318 6.02 17.48 7.79
C TYR A 318 7.00 17.70 8.97
N ALA A 319 7.37 18.95 9.28
CA ALA A 319 8.25 19.24 10.40
C ALA A 319 7.66 18.85 11.76
N ARG A 320 6.32 18.94 11.89
CA ARG A 320 5.61 18.51 13.09
C ARG A 320 5.51 16.99 13.14
N LEU A 321 5.19 16.35 12.01
CA LEU A 321 5.14 14.89 11.89
C LEU A 321 6.48 14.26 12.28
N ASP A 322 7.58 14.81 11.76
CA ASP A 322 8.93 14.33 12.09
C ASP A 322 9.21 14.37 13.60
N THR A 323 8.86 15.47 14.25
CA THR A 323 9.04 15.61 15.71
C THR A 323 8.19 14.58 16.46
N LEU A 324 6.89 14.48 16.16
CA LEU A 324 5.96 13.59 16.86
C LEU A 324 6.38 12.11 16.75
N VAL A 325 6.79 11.67 15.56
CA VAL A 325 7.21 10.28 15.36
C VAL A 325 8.55 10.00 15.99
N THR A 326 9.53 10.92 15.84
CA THR A 326 10.87 10.75 16.43
C THR A 326 10.81 10.69 17.95
N ASP A 327 10.01 11.55 18.59
CA ASP A 327 9.83 11.57 20.05
C ASP A 327 9.15 10.29 20.53
N ALA A 328 8.12 9.79 19.82
CA ALA A 328 7.47 8.53 20.16
C ALA A 328 8.40 7.33 20.04
N VAL A 329 9.21 7.26 18.96
CA VAL A 329 10.23 6.20 18.79
C VAL A 329 11.23 6.21 19.95
N LYS A 330 11.71 7.39 20.32
CA LYS A 330 12.66 7.55 21.44
C LYS A 330 12.03 7.14 22.77
N GLU A 331 10.85 7.68 23.11
CA GLU A 331 10.15 7.38 24.37
C GLU A 331 9.92 5.89 24.54
N ILE A 332 9.42 5.21 23.50
CA ILE A 332 9.11 3.78 23.60
C ILE A 332 10.40 2.95 23.66
N SER A 333 11.42 3.31 22.88
CA SER A 333 12.69 2.61 22.92
C SER A 333 13.39 2.75 24.28
N ASP A 334 13.35 3.94 24.89
CA ASP A 334 13.85 4.16 26.25
C ASP A 334 13.08 3.30 27.27
N ARG A 335 11.74 3.17 27.14
CA ARG A 335 10.89 2.32 28.01
C ARG A 335 11.31 0.83 27.95
N TYR A 336 11.65 0.36 26.77
CA TYR A 336 12.12 -1.02 26.54
C TYR A 336 13.65 -1.16 26.72
N GLN A 337 14.35 -0.10 27.11
CA GLN A 337 15.82 -0.06 27.29
C GLN A 337 16.58 -0.48 26.02
N LEU A 338 16.12 0.00 24.85
CA LEU A 338 16.71 -0.29 23.57
C LEU A 338 17.72 0.80 23.18
N GLU A 339 18.88 0.39 22.70
CA GLU A 339 19.79 1.25 21.97
C GLU A 339 19.35 1.37 20.51
N LEU A 340 19.29 2.60 20.00
CA LEU A 340 18.83 2.89 18.65
C LEU A 340 19.98 3.27 17.73
N MET A 341 19.98 2.72 16.52
CA MET A 341 20.83 3.15 15.41
C MET A 341 19.96 3.49 14.21
N ILE A 342 19.82 4.77 13.89
CA ILE A 342 19.03 5.25 12.74
C ILE A 342 19.91 5.14 11.50
N PHE A 343 19.38 4.50 10.43
CA PHE A 343 20.05 4.35 9.14
C PHE A 343 19.56 5.37 8.11
N SER A 344 18.28 5.64 8.09
CA SER A 344 17.66 6.59 7.15
C SER A 344 16.43 7.22 7.78
N LYS A 345 16.22 8.51 7.51
CA LYS A 345 15.03 9.24 7.89
C LYS A 345 14.73 10.31 6.85
N GLU A 346 13.49 10.32 6.38
CA GLU A 346 12.97 11.30 5.43
C GLU A 346 11.56 11.73 5.86
N CYS A 347 11.26 13.01 5.76
CA CYS A 347 9.93 13.54 6.00
C CYS A 347 9.75 14.79 5.13
N PHE A 348 8.74 14.78 4.26
CA PHE A 348 8.47 15.86 3.33
C PHE A 348 6.98 16.04 3.04
N GLY A 349 6.58 17.27 2.68
CA GLY A 349 5.22 17.61 2.27
C GLY A 349 5.00 17.32 0.79
N MET A 350 3.83 16.75 0.43
CA MET A 350 3.51 16.36 -0.96
C MET A 350 3.24 17.54 -1.90
N GLY A 351 3.03 18.75 -1.39
CA GLY A 351 2.73 19.95 -2.19
C GLY A 351 3.81 21.03 -2.16
N GLU A 352 4.87 20.83 -1.40
CA GLU A 352 5.99 21.78 -1.35
C GLU A 352 7.03 21.37 -2.41
N GLN A 353 7.06 22.11 -3.52
CA GLN A 353 8.24 22.10 -4.38
C GLN A 353 9.31 22.96 -3.68
N GLU A 354 10.49 22.40 -3.43
CA GLU A 354 11.68 23.15 -3.04
C GLU A 354 12.02 24.29 -4.01
#